data_554f56ec29fb7b9bf332e63a098247fa
#
_entry.id   554f56ec29fb7b9bf332e63a098247fa
#
_cell.length_a   1.000
_cell.length_b   1.000
_cell.length_c   1.000
_cell.angle_alpha   90.00
_cell.angle_beta   90.00
_cell.angle_gamma   90.00
#
_symmetry.space_group_name_H-M   'P 1'
#
loop_
_entity.id
_entity.type
_entity.pdbx_description
1 polymer ?
#
loop_
_entity_poly.entity_id
_entity_poly.type
_entity_poly.pdbx_seq_one_letter_code
_entity_poly.pdbx_strand_id
1 'polypeptide(L)'
;MMNKIRPVILFAAVVLSGLLAYGLWILPKPQNADYDGFSSARVVEDIKVISQKPHSVANPAERAEVREYLIERLESMGADTVMQFRYDSIVGPQNKHVEYTFDAVNLLAEFSPLSETASDTDLMLI
;
A
#
# COMPACT_ATOMS: atom_id res chain seq x y z
N MET A 1 29.96 39.36 30.57
CA MET A 1 29.14 38.13 30.49
C MET A 1 28.27 38.04 29.21
N MET A 2 27.81 39.14 28.67
CA MET A 2 26.95 39.28 27.48
C MET A 2 27.54 38.76 26.16
N ASN A 3 28.86 38.72 26.00
CA ASN A 3 29.50 38.39 24.71
C ASN A 3 29.55 36.90 24.38
N LYS A 4 29.37 36.00 25.36
CA LYS A 4 29.37 34.54 25.14
C LYS A 4 27.97 33.99 24.84
N ILE A 5 26.91 34.72 25.12
CA ILE A 5 25.51 34.31 24.90
C ILE A 5 25.11 34.46 23.41
N ARG A 6 25.64 35.47 22.73
CA ARG A 6 25.32 35.75 21.31
C ARG A 6 25.61 34.58 20.37
N PRO A 7 26.79 33.91 20.40
CA PRO A 7 27.05 32.79 19.52
C PRO A 7 26.16 31.58 19.83
N VAL A 8 25.77 31.36 21.08
CA VAL A 8 24.87 30.27 21.48
C VAL A 8 23.45 30.50 20.91
N ILE A 9 22.98 31.75 21.02
CA ILE A 9 21.66 32.11 20.46
C ILE A 9 21.66 31.97 18.94
N LEU A 10 22.71 32.39 18.25
CA LEU A 10 22.87 32.26 16.80
C LEU A 10 22.88 30.78 16.38
N PHE A 11 23.65 29.96 17.08
CA PHE A 11 23.68 28.51 16.81
C PHE A 11 22.31 27.86 17.02
N ALA A 12 21.64 28.17 18.12
CA ALA A 12 20.28 27.67 18.40
C ALA A 12 19.27 28.08 17.32
N ALA A 13 19.35 29.34 16.84
CA ALA A 13 18.48 29.83 15.78
C ALA A 13 18.72 29.12 14.45
N VAL A 14 19.97 28.83 14.09
CA VAL A 14 20.32 28.05 12.86
C VAL A 14 19.81 26.62 12.97
N VAL A 15 20.02 25.96 14.09
CA VAL A 15 19.52 24.58 14.30
C VAL A 15 18.00 24.55 14.25
N LEU A 16 17.32 25.48 14.90
CA LEU A 16 15.87 25.55 14.91
C LEU A 16 15.30 25.83 13.51
N SER A 17 15.91 26.75 12.76
CA SER A 17 15.50 27.02 11.37
C SER A 17 15.73 25.82 10.44
N GLY A 18 16.81 25.07 10.64
CA GLY A 18 17.07 23.83 9.91
C GLY A 18 16.03 22.74 10.20
N LEU A 19 15.67 22.56 11.48
CA LEU A 19 14.64 21.61 11.88
C LEU A 19 13.25 22.00 11.34
N LEU A 20 12.92 23.28 11.35
CA LEU A 20 11.68 23.78 10.77
C LEU A 20 11.64 23.58 9.25
N ALA A 21 12.71 23.91 8.56
CA ALA A 21 12.80 23.69 7.12
C ALA A 21 12.69 22.21 6.76
N TYR A 22 13.35 21.34 7.52
CA TYR A 22 13.25 19.89 7.35
C TYR A 22 11.80 19.40 7.52
N GLY A 23 11.14 19.79 8.61
CA GLY A 23 9.77 19.39 8.89
C GLY A 23 8.72 19.93 7.90
N LEU A 24 8.94 21.13 7.36
CA LEU A 24 7.98 21.77 6.45
C LEU A 24 8.18 21.41 4.97
N TRP A 25 9.43 21.16 4.56
CA TRP A 25 9.79 21.06 3.13
C TRP A 25 10.34 19.72 2.71
N ILE A 26 10.98 18.98 3.60
CA ILE A 26 11.67 17.72 3.27
C ILE A 26 10.84 16.50 3.66
N LEU A 27 10.12 16.56 4.77
CA LEU A 27 9.28 15.44 5.18
C LEU A 27 8.10 15.29 4.20
N PRO A 28 7.95 14.11 3.58
CA PRO A 28 6.81 13.85 2.72
C PRO A 28 5.52 13.91 3.55
N LYS A 29 4.57 14.72 3.07
CA LYS A 29 3.24 14.79 3.67
C LYS A 29 2.32 13.83 2.93
N PRO A 30 1.58 12.97 3.63
CA PRO A 30 0.59 12.13 2.98
C PRO A 30 -0.46 13.03 2.28
N GLN A 31 -0.78 12.67 1.04
CA GLN A 31 -1.83 13.33 0.29
C GLN A 31 -3.16 13.15 1.03
N ASN A 32 -4.00 14.18 1.06
CA ASN A 32 -5.30 14.10 1.72
C ASN A 32 -6.17 12.98 1.11
N ALA A 33 -6.98 12.33 1.92
CA ALA A 33 -7.88 11.25 1.48
C ALA A 33 -8.89 11.71 0.42
N ASP A 34 -9.31 12.99 0.49
CA ASP A 34 -10.26 13.60 -0.45
C ASP A 34 -9.63 14.00 -1.80
N TYR A 35 -8.34 13.79 -1.98
CA TYR A 35 -7.67 14.08 -3.24
C TYR A 35 -8.11 13.10 -4.34
N ASP A 36 -8.55 13.61 -5.50
CA ASP A 36 -9.11 12.83 -6.60
C ASP A 36 -8.08 11.95 -7.34
N GLY A 37 -6.79 12.22 -7.14
CA GLY A 37 -5.71 11.41 -7.67
C GLY A 37 -5.20 10.36 -6.70
N PHE A 38 -3.95 9.95 -6.88
CA PHE A 38 -3.28 9.03 -5.95
C PHE A 38 -3.15 9.66 -4.56
N SER A 39 -3.68 8.97 -3.54
CA SER A 39 -3.63 9.41 -2.15
C SER A 39 -2.91 8.38 -1.28
N SER A 40 -1.74 8.77 -0.75
CA SER A 40 -1.01 7.95 0.21
C SER A 40 -1.78 7.73 1.52
N ALA A 41 -2.67 8.64 1.89
CA ALA A 41 -3.51 8.48 3.09
C ALA A 41 -4.49 7.31 2.92
N ARG A 42 -5.16 7.19 1.75
CA ARG A 42 -6.04 6.05 1.44
C ARG A 42 -5.27 4.73 1.45
N VAL A 43 -4.08 4.71 0.85
CA VAL A 43 -3.22 3.51 0.85
C VAL A 43 -2.84 3.08 2.26
N VAL A 44 -2.51 4.04 3.14
CA VAL A 44 -2.19 3.74 4.56
C VAL A 44 -3.39 3.14 5.29
N GLU A 45 -4.61 3.58 4.99
CA GLU A 45 -5.82 2.99 5.56
C GLU A 45 -6.03 1.55 5.10
N ASP A 46 -5.87 1.28 3.80
CA ASP A 46 -5.93 -0.08 3.26
C ASP A 46 -4.88 -1.00 3.91
N ILE A 47 -3.63 -0.50 4.04
CA ILE A 47 -2.56 -1.25 4.72
C ILE A 47 -2.93 -1.54 6.19
N LYS A 48 -3.51 -0.59 6.91
CA LYS A 48 -3.93 -0.80 8.30
C LYS A 48 -4.95 -1.93 8.41
N VAL A 49 -5.94 -1.98 7.52
CA VAL A 49 -6.95 -3.05 7.51
C VAL A 49 -6.29 -4.40 7.23
N ILE A 50 -5.47 -4.50 6.19
CA ILE A 50 -4.80 -5.73 5.78
C ILE A 50 -3.85 -6.24 6.89
N SER A 51 -3.15 -5.34 7.58
CA SER A 51 -2.14 -5.69 8.59
C SER A 51 -2.68 -5.97 9.99
N GLN A 52 -3.99 -5.90 10.23
CA GLN A 52 -4.59 -6.09 11.56
C GLN A 52 -4.35 -7.48 12.14
N LYS A 53 -4.34 -8.50 11.30
CA LYS A 53 -4.16 -9.89 11.69
C LYS A 53 -3.10 -10.56 10.83
N PRO A 54 -2.37 -11.56 11.37
CA PRO A 54 -1.46 -12.36 10.55
C PRO A 54 -2.28 -13.18 9.55
N HIS A 55 -2.00 -13.01 8.25
CA HIS A 55 -2.67 -13.71 7.15
C HIS A 55 -1.69 -14.60 6.36
N SER A 56 -0.86 -15.33 7.09
CA SER A 56 0.09 -16.29 6.52
C SER A 56 -0.61 -17.57 6.03
N VAL A 57 0.17 -18.45 5.44
CA VAL A 57 -0.31 -19.80 5.03
C VAL A 57 -0.95 -20.56 6.20
N ALA A 58 -0.46 -20.34 7.43
CA ALA A 58 -1.00 -20.97 8.63
C ALA A 58 -2.34 -20.38 9.11
N ASN A 59 -2.77 -19.27 8.53
CA ASN A 59 -3.98 -18.53 8.93
C ASN A 59 -4.97 -18.43 7.75
N PRO A 60 -5.62 -19.52 7.32
CA PRO A 60 -6.47 -19.53 6.13
C PRO A 60 -7.74 -18.68 6.28
N ALA A 61 -8.30 -18.56 7.48
CA ALA A 61 -9.48 -17.75 7.74
C ALA A 61 -9.17 -16.25 7.57
N GLU A 62 -8.08 -15.79 8.16
CA GLU A 62 -7.63 -14.40 8.07
C GLU A 62 -7.21 -14.03 6.63
N ARG A 63 -6.61 -14.98 5.89
CA ARG A 63 -6.37 -14.81 4.45
C ARG A 63 -7.65 -14.65 3.64
N ALA A 64 -8.71 -15.39 4.01
CA ALA A 64 -10.00 -15.24 3.36
C ALA A 64 -10.62 -13.86 3.63
N GLU A 65 -10.56 -13.37 4.87
CA GLU A 65 -11.02 -12.03 5.24
C GLU A 65 -10.28 -10.94 4.44
N VAL A 66 -8.95 -11.01 4.37
CA VAL A 66 -8.14 -10.06 3.58
C VAL A 66 -8.49 -10.13 2.09
N ARG A 67 -8.70 -11.32 1.54
CA ARG A 67 -9.10 -11.48 0.15
C ARG A 67 -10.46 -10.85 -0.13
N GLU A 68 -11.43 -11.05 0.73
CA GLU A 68 -12.76 -10.45 0.62
C GLU A 68 -12.69 -8.92 0.66
N TYR A 69 -11.95 -8.39 1.62
CA TYR A 69 -11.66 -6.95 1.66
C TYR A 69 -11.05 -6.42 0.37
N LEU A 70 -10.06 -7.13 -0.22
CA LEU A 70 -9.43 -6.70 -1.47
C LEU A 70 -10.41 -6.74 -2.65
N ILE A 71 -11.31 -7.71 -2.72
CA ILE A 71 -12.34 -7.78 -3.74
C ILE A 71 -13.28 -6.58 -3.63
N GLU A 72 -13.85 -6.35 -2.45
CA GLU A 72 -14.72 -5.21 -2.19
C GLU A 72 -14.02 -3.88 -2.52
N ARG A 73 -12.72 -3.80 -2.20
CA ARG A 73 -11.94 -2.60 -2.48
C ARG A 73 -11.74 -2.37 -3.98
N LEU A 74 -11.43 -3.41 -4.74
CA LEU A 74 -11.31 -3.34 -6.20
C LEU A 74 -12.63 -2.94 -6.86
N GLU A 75 -13.74 -3.55 -6.44
CA GLU A 75 -15.08 -3.19 -6.91
C GLU A 75 -15.43 -1.73 -6.57
N SER A 76 -15.10 -1.26 -5.36
CA SER A 76 -15.32 0.12 -4.95
C SER A 76 -14.50 1.14 -5.76
N MET A 77 -13.38 0.71 -6.32
CA MET A 77 -12.56 1.51 -7.24
C MET A 77 -13.06 1.50 -8.69
N GLY A 78 -14.14 0.77 -8.96
CA GLY A 78 -14.75 0.70 -10.28
C GLY A 78 -14.27 -0.45 -11.15
N ALA A 79 -13.78 -1.52 -10.56
CA ALA A 79 -13.50 -2.73 -11.33
C ALA A 79 -14.81 -3.31 -11.91
N ASP A 80 -14.84 -3.56 -13.21
CA ASP A 80 -15.99 -4.16 -13.91
C ASP A 80 -16.14 -5.64 -13.55
N THR A 81 -15.02 -6.30 -13.34
CA THR A 81 -14.97 -7.72 -12.97
C THR A 81 -13.78 -7.99 -12.07
N VAL A 82 -13.99 -8.80 -11.02
CA VAL A 82 -12.91 -9.33 -10.18
C VAL A 82 -12.96 -10.85 -10.23
N MET A 83 -11.94 -11.47 -10.83
CA MET A 83 -11.82 -12.91 -10.98
C MET A 83 -10.87 -13.48 -9.92
N GLN A 84 -11.18 -14.68 -9.43
CA GLN A 84 -10.34 -15.43 -8.51
C GLN A 84 -9.79 -16.67 -9.18
N PHE A 85 -8.49 -16.80 -9.27
CA PHE A 85 -7.81 -17.99 -9.74
C PHE A 85 -7.23 -18.75 -8.57
N ARG A 86 -7.79 -19.91 -8.26
CA ARG A 86 -7.31 -20.77 -7.17
C ARG A 86 -6.41 -21.85 -7.74
N TYR A 87 -5.28 -22.05 -7.10
CA TYR A 87 -4.35 -23.13 -7.36
C TYR A 87 -4.41 -24.12 -6.19
N ASP A 88 -4.90 -25.33 -6.45
CA ASP A 88 -4.94 -26.40 -5.46
C ASP A 88 -3.54 -26.96 -5.28
N SER A 89 -2.94 -26.72 -4.16
CA SER A 89 -1.61 -27.19 -3.74
C SER A 89 -0.41 -26.73 -4.60
N ILE A 90 0.20 -25.65 -4.17
CA ILE A 90 1.57 -25.32 -4.58
C ILE A 90 2.53 -26.05 -3.65
N VAL A 91 3.28 -26.98 -4.20
CA VAL A 91 4.38 -27.64 -3.47
C VAL A 91 5.55 -26.64 -3.43
N GLY A 92 5.87 -26.15 -2.23
CA GLY A 92 7.05 -25.29 -2.05
C GLY A 92 8.35 -26.00 -2.42
N PRO A 93 9.46 -25.28 -2.64
CA PRO A 93 10.74 -25.86 -2.96
C PRO A 93 11.11 -26.87 -1.86
N GLN A 94 11.34 -28.11 -2.29
CA GLN A 94 11.67 -29.26 -1.44
C GLN A 94 12.97 -29.00 -0.66
N ASN A 95 12.84 -28.44 0.51
CA ASN A 95 13.83 -28.70 1.55
C ASN A 95 13.44 -30.05 2.16
N LYS A 96 14.34 -30.99 2.14
CA LYS A 96 14.19 -32.46 2.28
C LYS A 96 13.37 -32.98 3.47
N HIS A 97 12.74 -32.15 4.29
CA HIS A 97 12.04 -32.57 5.51
C HIS A 97 10.64 -32.00 5.74
N VAL A 98 10.16 -31.05 4.93
CA VAL A 98 8.81 -30.51 5.12
C VAL A 98 8.18 -30.19 3.76
N GLU A 99 7.15 -30.93 3.42
CA GLU A 99 6.30 -30.67 2.26
C GLU A 99 5.21 -29.66 2.68
N TYR A 100 5.31 -28.42 2.21
CA TYR A 100 4.27 -27.41 2.46
C TYR A 100 3.28 -27.42 1.30
N THR A 101 2.08 -27.86 1.59
CA THR A 101 0.95 -27.73 0.68
C THR A 101 0.11 -26.54 1.11
N PHE A 102 -0.12 -25.56 0.24
CA PHE A 102 -0.97 -24.42 0.56
C PHE A 102 -1.78 -23.97 -0.66
N ASP A 103 -2.99 -23.51 -0.40
CA ASP A 103 -3.85 -22.92 -1.43
C ASP A 103 -3.36 -21.50 -1.77
N ALA A 104 -3.08 -21.25 -3.04
CA ALA A 104 -2.82 -19.91 -3.54
C ALA A 104 -4.06 -19.41 -4.31
N VAL A 105 -4.44 -18.17 -4.07
CA VAL A 105 -5.50 -17.48 -4.80
C VAL A 105 -4.96 -16.18 -5.35
N ASN A 106 -4.99 -16.03 -6.67
CA ASN A 106 -4.70 -14.77 -7.34
C ASN A 106 -6.00 -14.03 -7.63
N LEU A 107 -5.99 -12.73 -7.46
CA LEU A 107 -7.07 -11.84 -7.85
C LEU A 107 -6.67 -11.12 -9.14
N LEU A 108 -7.56 -11.10 -10.11
CA LEU A 108 -7.44 -10.33 -11.34
C LEU A 108 -8.64 -9.39 -11.44
N ALA A 109 -8.39 -8.10 -11.48
CA ALA A 109 -9.42 -7.08 -11.68
C ALA A 109 -9.32 -6.50 -13.09
N GLU A 110 -10.45 -6.33 -13.72
CA GLU A 110 -10.59 -5.68 -15.02
C GLU A 110 -11.23 -4.31 -14.84
N PHE A 111 -10.66 -3.30 -15.47
CA PHE A 111 -11.16 -1.93 -15.47
C PHE A 111 -11.36 -1.47 -16.91
N SER A 112 -12.55 -1.01 -17.23
CA SER A 112 -12.81 -0.37 -18.52
C SER A 112 -12.13 1.00 -18.60
N PRO A 113 -11.59 1.38 -19.76
CA PRO A 113 -11.01 2.72 -19.93
C PRO A 113 -12.06 3.80 -19.75
N LEU A 114 -11.70 4.88 -19.05
CA LEU A 114 -12.57 6.02 -18.76
C LEU A 114 -12.97 6.86 -20.01
N SER A 115 -12.39 6.58 -21.18
CA SER A 115 -12.70 7.29 -22.42
C SER A 115 -12.96 6.32 -23.57
N GLU A 116 -14.02 6.57 -24.34
CA GLU A 116 -14.35 5.84 -25.58
C GLU A 116 -13.27 5.91 -26.68
N THR A 117 -12.19 6.65 -26.46
CA THR A 117 -11.06 6.82 -27.40
C THR A 117 -9.92 5.83 -27.16
N ALA A 118 -9.93 5.05 -26.10
CA ALA A 118 -8.98 3.97 -25.93
C ALA A 118 -9.37 2.84 -26.89
N SER A 119 -8.57 2.60 -27.90
CA SER A 119 -8.78 1.49 -28.82
C SER A 119 -8.67 0.17 -28.06
N ASP A 120 -9.44 -0.81 -28.48
CA ASP A 120 -9.55 -2.19 -27.94
C ASP A 120 -8.19 -2.95 -27.85
N THR A 121 -7.08 -2.28 -28.15
CA THR A 121 -5.71 -2.80 -28.20
C THR A 121 -4.85 -2.41 -27.01
N ASP A 122 -5.30 -1.52 -26.13
CA ASP A 122 -4.50 -1.08 -24.98
C ASP A 122 -4.85 -1.85 -23.70
N LEU A 123 -4.63 -3.16 -23.72
CA LEU A 123 -4.58 -3.97 -22.50
C LEU A 123 -3.33 -3.59 -21.71
N MET A 124 -3.52 -2.80 -20.67
CA MET A 124 -2.47 -2.53 -19.69
C MET A 124 -2.45 -3.67 -18.68
N LEU A 125 -1.55 -4.64 -18.90
CA LEU A 125 -1.17 -5.62 -17.88
C LEU A 125 -0.29 -4.93 -16.83
N ILE A 126 -0.80 -4.80 -15.62
CA ILE A 126 -0.03 -4.39 -14.45
C ILE A 126 0.48 -5.65 -13.73
#